data_571ec723d3d8806deee22fe69dcba6dc
#
_entry.id   571ec723d3d8806deee22fe69dcba6dc
#
_cell.length_a   1.000
_cell.length_b   1.000
_cell.length_c   1.000
_cell.angle_alpha   90.00
_cell.angle_beta   90.00
_cell.angle_gamma   90.00
#
_symmetry.space_group_name_H-M   'P 1'
#
loop_
_entity.id
_entity.type
_entity.pdbx_description
1 polymer ?
#
loop_
_entity_poly.entity_id
_entity_poly.type
_entity_poly.pdbx_seq_one_letter_code
_entity_poly.pdbx_strand_id
1 'polypeptide(L)'
;MNASVTERRVVVGLDGSLNSVAALHRAVAEARDLAATLEIVLVNPGPPELSGQAAGLDWLEQILSREYPAPLGVPVVRRVEHGNPGKVLVRLAQGAQLLVLGARARSEAGNTLGGAVVPVCLSHAPCPIAICADKGRHIPV
;
A
#
# COMPACT_ATOMS: atom_id res chain seq x y z
N MET A 1 -21.33 -18.46 -12.92
CA MET A 1 -20.87 -17.30 -12.22
C MET A 1 -19.39 -17.08 -12.40
N ASN A 2 -19.04 -15.90 -12.67
CA ASN A 2 -17.65 -15.55 -12.94
C ASN A 2 -17.06 -14.86 -11.71
N ALA A 3 -16.09 -15.50 -11.08
CA ALA A 3 -15.49 -14.95 -9.87
C ALA A 3 -14.86 -13.59 -10.11
N SER A 4 -14.31 -13.35 -11.30
CA SER A 4 -13.64 -12.10 -11.58
C SER A 4 -14.58 -10.90 -11.53
N VAL A 5 -15.86 -11.11 -11.69
CA VAL A 5 -16.83 -10.02 -11.64
C VAL A 5 -16.87 -9.39 -10.27
N THR A 6 -16.63 -10.18 -9.22
CA THR A 6 -16.72 -9.68 -7.86
C THR A 6 -15.38 -9.39 -7.22
N GLU A 7 -14.28 -9.55 -7.99
CA GLU A 7 -12.96 -9.41 -7.42
C GLU A 7 -12.33 -8.08 -7.74
N ARG A 8 -13.03 -7.03 -7.38
CA ARG A 8 -12.43 -5.71 -7.44
C ARG A 8 -11.45 -5.56 -6.29
N ARG A 9 -10.28 -5.03 -6.59
CA ARG A 9 -9.26 -4.84 -5.57
C ARG A 9 -8.64 -3.48 -5.70
N VAL A 10 -8.38 -2.87 -4.54
CA VAL A 10 -7.55 -1.67 -4.44
C VAL A 10 -6.33 -2.08 -3.64
N VAL A 11 -5.15 -1.90 -4.22
CA VAL A 11 -3.89 -2.31 -3.60
C VAL A 11 -3.16 -1.07 -3.11
N VAL A 12 -2.67 -1.11 -1.88
CA VAL A 12 -1.92 0.01 -1.31
C VAL A 12 -0.65 -0.50 -0.67
N GLY A 13 0.46 0.17 -0.98
CA GLY A 13 1.74 -0.10 -0.32
C GLY A 13 1.86 0.73 0.95
N LEU A 14 2.23 0.10 2.04
CA LEU A 14 2.34 0.77 3.33
C LEU A 14 3.73 0.51 3.91
N ASP A 15 4.48 1.58 4.16
CA ASP A 15 5.82 1.46 4.71
C ASP A 15 6.01 2.27 6.00
N GLY A 16 4.95 2.82 6.54
CA GLY A 16 4.99 3.58 7.78
C GLY A 16 5.27 5.06 7.61
N SER A 17 5.65 5.50 6.41
CA SER A 17 5.84 6.92 6.18
C SER A 17 4.50 7.63 6.21
N LEU A 18 4.53 8.94 6.49
CA LEU A 18 3.30 9.73 6.50
C LEU A 18 2.62 9.71 5.13
N ASN A 19 3.39 9.71 4.07
CA ASN A 19 2.81 9.64 2.74
C ASN A 19 2.14 8.30 2.48
N SER A 20 2.70 7.20 2.98
CA SER A 20 2.04 5.91 2.80
C SER A 20 0.78 5.80 3.65
N VAL A 21 0.74 6.46 4.80
CA VAL A 21 -0.49 6.52 5.60
C VAL A 21 -1.55 7.33 4.87
N ALA A 22 -1.16 8.44 4.22
CA ALA A 22 -2.09 9.18 3.38
C ALA A 22 -2.61 8.32 2.24
N ALA A 23 -1.75 7.48 1.66
CA ALA A 23 -2.16 6.54 0.63
C ALA A 23 -3.16 5.52 1.18
N LEU A 24 -2.95 5.06 2.41
CA LEU A 24 -3.90 4.15 3.04
C LEU A 24 -5.28 4.79 3.15
N HIS A 25 -5.36 6.03 3.60
CA HIS A 25 -6.64 6.73 3.70
C HIS A 25 -7.31 6.87 2.34
N ARG A 26 -6.54 7.18 1.31
CA ARG A 26 -7.08 7.26 -0.04
C ARG A 26 -7.58 5.90 -0.50
N ALA A 27 -6.82 4.85 -0.24
CA ALA A 27 -7.18 3.51 -0.67
C ALA A 27 -8.45 3.03 0.01
N VAL A 28 -8.62 3.35 1.29
CA VAL A 28 -9.87 2.99 2.00
C VAL A 28 -11.06 3.66 1.34
N ALA A 29 -10.95 4.96 1.04
CA ALA A 29 -12.04 5.68 0.40
C ALA A 29 -12.37 5.11 -0.97
N GLU A 30 -11.34 4.79 -1.76
CA GLU A 30 -11.56 4.22 -3.09
C GLU A 30 -12.18 2.83 -3.00
N ALA A 31 -11.72 2.01 -2.06
CA ALA A 31 -12.28 0.67 -1.90
C ALA A 31 -13.76 0.74 -1.53
N ARG A 32 -14.13 1.68 -0.68
CA ARG A 32 -15.53 1.87 -0.32
C ARG A 32 -16.35 2.29 -1.54
N ASP A 33 -15.85 3.24 -2.30
CA ASP A 33 -16.56 3.73 -3.48
C ASP A 33 -16.73 2.65 -4.54
N LEU A 34 -15.73 1.80 -4.69
CA LEU A 34 -15.74 0.75 -5.70
C LEU A 34 -16.35 -0.56 -5.21
N ALA A 35 -16.73 -0.63 -3.95
CA ALA A 35 -17.12 -1.89 -3.31
C ALA A 35 -16.06 -2.96 -3.55
N ALA A 36 -14.82 -2.61 -3.31
CA ALA A 36 -13.68 -3.45 -3.61
C ALA A 36 -13.04 -3.98 -2.34
N THR A 37 -12.26 -5.06 -2.49
CA THR A 37 -11.40 -5.54 -1.43
C THR A 37 -10.19 -4.62 -1.33
N LEU A 38 -9.82 -4.26 -0.11
CA LEU A 38 -8.63 -3.47 0.15
C LEU A 38 -7.47 -4.41 0.47
N GLU A 39 -6.43 -4.38 -0.36
CA GLU A 39 -5.21 -5.15 -0.11
C GLU A 39 -4.13 -4.23 0.39
N ILE A 40 -3.71 -4.44 1.62
CA ILE A 40 -2.67 -3.63 2.25
C ILE A 40 -1.39 -4.44 2.25
N VAL A 41 -0.35 -3.87 1.66
CA VAL A 41 0.89 -4.60 1.40
C VAL A 41 2.05 -3.92 2.10
N LEU A 42 2.75 -4.67 2.94
CA LEU A 42 4.04 -4.29 3.48
C LEU A 42 5.10 -5.11 2.75
N VAL A 43 6.06 -4.46 2.14
CA VAL A 43 7.14 -5.16 1.46
C VAL A 43 8.43 -4.92 2.24
N ASN A 44 9.02 -6.01 2.71
CA ASN A 44 10.32 -5.98 3.38
C ASN A 44 11.39 -6.26 2.34
N PRO A 45 12.36 -5.37 2.16
CA PRO A 45 13.40 -5.59 1.15
C PRO A 45 14.41 -6.66 1.56
N GLY A 46 14.48 -7.00 2.85
CA GLY A 46 15.41 -8.01 3.32
C GLY A 46 14.93 -9.43 3.08
N PRO A 47 15.78 -10.41 3.35
CA PRO A 47 15.40 -11.81 3.18
C PRO A 47 14.32 -12.22 4.20
N PRO A 48 13.48 -13.20 3.84
CA PRO A 48 12.38 -13.62 4.71
C PRO A 48 12.81 -14.10 6.08
N GLU A 49 14.02 -14.60 6.20
CA GLU A 49 14.52 -15.12 7.47
C GLU A 49 14.74 -14.03 8.51
N LEU A 50 14.93 -12.80 8.07
CA LEU A 50 15.28 -11.70 8.98
C LEU A 50 14.06 -10.97 9.51
N SER A 51 12.89 -11.14 8.90
CA SER A 51 11.67 -10.51 9.36
C SER A 51 10.51 -11.46 9.17
N GLY A 52 9.91 -11.86 10.28
CA GLY A 52 8.85 -12.85 10.23
C GLY A 52 7.55 -12.29 9.70
N GLN A 53 6.73 -13.18 9.16
CA GLN A 53 5.37 -12.85 8.72
C GLN A 53 4.54 -12.28 9.87
N ALA A 54 4.65 -12.93 11.04
CA ALA A 54 3.82 -12.52 12.17
C ALA A 54 4.15 -11.10 12.62
N ALA A 55 5.42 -10.74 12.64
CA ALA A 55 5.82 -9.39 13.03
C ALA A 55 5.29 -8.35 12.06
N GLY A 56 5.34 -8.65 10.77
CA GLY A 56 4.81 -7.74 9.76
C GLY A 56 3.30 -7.58 9.86
N LEU A 57 2.60 -8.69 10.09
CA LEU A 57 1.15 -8.62 10.24
C LEU A 57 0.76 -7.85 11.50
N ASP A 58 1.49 -8.04 12.60
CA ASP A 58 1.23 -7.27 13.81
C ASP A 58 1.42 -5.78 13.58
N TRP A 59 2.46 -5.43 12.84
CA TRP A 59 2.75 -4.04 12.54
C TRP A 59 1.62 -3.42 11.71
N LEU A 60 1.14 -4.15 10.70
CA LEU A 60 0.01 -3.68 9.90
C LEU A 60 -1.23 -3.49 10.75
N GLU A 61 -1.50 -4.42 11.66
CA GLU A 61 -2.66 -4.29 12.54
C GLU A 61 -2.56 -3.09 13.45
N GLN A 62 -1.37 -2.79 13.94
CA GLN A 62 -1.18 -1.63 14.80
C GLN A 62 -1.50 -0.34 14.05
N ILE A 63 -1.05 -0.25 12.81
CA ILE A 63 -1.34 0.95 12.02
C ILE A 63 -2.83 1.05 11.71
N LEU A 64 -3.43 -0.06 11.31
CA LEU A 64 -4.86 -0.05 11.01
C LEU A 64 -5.69 0.31 12.23
N SER A 65 -5.36 -0.24 13.39
CA SER A 65 -6.10 0.05 14.60
C SER A 65 -5.98 1.51 15.01
N ARG A 66 -4.81 2.09 14.79
CA ARG A 66 -4.60 3.50 15.10
C ARG A 66 -5.36 4.41 14.16
N GLU A 67 -5.31 4.11 12.85
CA GLU A 67 -5.92 4.98 11.85
C GLU A 67 -7.43 4.74 11.71
N TYR A 68 -7.86 3.50 11.96
CA TYR A 68 -9.26 3.12 11.80
C TYR A 68 -9.69 2.25 12.98
N PRO A 69 -10.12 2.88 14.08
CA PRO A 69 -10.56 2.11 15.24
C PRO A 69 -11.87 1.36 15.04
N ALA A 70 -12.62 1.70 14.00
CA ALA A 70 -13.88 1.01 13.67
C ALA A 70 -13.71 0.19 12.40
N PRO A 71 -14.59 -0.78 12.13
CA PRO A 71 -14.51 -1.56 10.90
C PRO A 71 -14.52 -0.69 9.66
N LEU A 72 -13.76 -1.12 8.65
CA LEU A 72 -13.59 -0.32 7.44
C LEU A 72 -14.78 -0.37 6.49
N GLY A 73 -15.61 -1.39 6.61
CA GLY A 73 -16.78 -1.52 5.74
C GLY A 73 -16.49 -2.22 4.42
N VAL A 74 -15.27 -2.68 4.22
CA VAL A 74 -14.90 -3.46 3.04
C VAL A 74 -14.03 -4.62 3.50
N PRO A 75 -13.94 -5.69 2.70
CA PRO A 75 -13.00 -6.76 3.01
C PRO A 75 -11.56 -6.24 2.95
N VAL A 76 -10.74 -6.72 3.86
CA VAL A 76 -9.35 -6.30 3.96
C VAL A 76 -8.45 -7.52 3.89
N VAL A 77 -7.48 -7.48 3.01
CA VAL A 77 -6.43 -8.49 2.92
C VAL A 77 -5.12 -7.85 3.32
N ARG A 78 -4.41 -8.48 4.23
CA ARG A 78 -3.12 -7.99 4.71
C ARG A 78 -2.03 -8.89 4.16
N ARG A 79 -1.03 -8.27 3.53
CA ARG A 79 0.07 -9.02 2.93
C ARG A 79 1.39 -8.50 3.43
N VAL A 80 2.27 -9.44 3.80
CA VAL A 80 3.66 -9.14 4.09
C VAL A 80 4.48 -9.88 3.05
N GLU A 81 5.17 -9.12 2.21
CA GLU A 81 5.94 -9.68 1.11
C GLU A 81 7.40 -9.31 1.27
N HIS A 82 8.26 -10.02 0.58
CA HIS A 82 9.70 -9.76 0.61
C HIS A 82 10.21 -9.55 -0.80
N GLY A 83 11.18 -8.67 -0.92
CA GLY A 83 11.80 -8.40 -2.21
C GLY A 83 11.81 -6.92 -2.54
N ASN A 84 11.92 -6.62 -3.81
CA ASN A 84 11.92 -5.24 -4.30
C ASN A 84 10.51 -4.68 -4.24
N PRO A 85 10.27 -3.60 -3.46
CA PRO A 85 8.90 -3.12 -3.27
C PRO A 85 8.19 -2.75 -4.57
N GLY A 86 8.88 -2.06 -5.47
CA GLY A 86 8.23 -1.68 -6.73
C GLY A 86 7.81 -2.88 -7.54
N LYS A 87 8.67 -3.86 -7.64
CA LYS A 87 8.37 -5.07 -8.42
C LYS A 87 7.26 -5.88 -7.78
N VAL A 88 7.30 -5.99 -6.46
CA VAL A 88 6.26 -6.75 -5.74
C VAL A 88 4.90 -6.07 -5.93
N LEU A 89 4.84 -4.75 -5.80
CA LEU A 89 3.58 -4.04 -5.94
C LEU A 89 3.04 -4.13 -7.35
N VAL A 90 3.90 -4.05 -8.36
CA VAL A 90 3.46 -4.24 -9.74
C VAL A 90 2.86 -5.62 -9.93
N ARG A 91 3.51 -6.64 -9.39
CA ARG A 91 3.00 -8.01 -9.51
C ARG A 91 1.64 -8.15 -8.83
N LEU A 92 1.49 -7.58 -7.65
CA LEU A 92 0.24 -7.69 -6.91
C LEU A 92 -0.88 -6.86 -7.52
N ALA A 93 -0.53 -5.83 -8.27
CA ALA A 93 -1.53 -4.96 -8.90
C ALA A 93 -2.13 -5.55 -10.16
N GLN A 94 -1.69 -6.72 -10.61
CA GLN A 94 -2.27 -7.38 -11.78
C GLN A 94 -3.76 -7.60 -11.54
N GLY A 95 -4.57 -7.05 -12.43
CA GLY A 95 -6.01 -7.18 -12.32
C GLY A 95 -6.67 -6.30 -11.29
N ALA A 96 -5.94 -5.45 -10.60
CA ALA A 96 -6.51 -4.53 -9.61
C ALA A 96 -7.19 -3.35 -10.30
N GLN A 97 -8.12 -2.73 -9.57
CA GLN A 97 -8.78 -1.51 -10.06
C GLN A 97 -7.87 -0.30 -9.88
N LEU A 98 -7.02 -0.33 -8.85
CA LEU A 98 -6.21 0.83 -8.51
C LEU A 98 -5.04 0.38 -7.65
N LEU A 99 -3.87 0.98 -7.88
CA LEU A 99 -2.70 0.85 -7.02
C LEU A 99 -2.44 2.21 -6.39
N VAL A 100 -2.40 2.28 -5.07
CA VAL A 100 -2.23 3.55 -4.36
C VAL A 100 -0.88 3.55 -3.66
N LEU A 101 -0.12 4.61 -3.85
CA LEU A 101 1.24 4.74 -3.33
C LEU A 101 1.42 6.06 -2.63
N GLY A 102 2.28 6.07 -1.62
CA GLY A 102 2.73 7.32 -1.04
C GLY A 102 3.78 7.96 -1.93
N ALA A 103 3.68 9.26 -2.11
CA ALA A 103 4.65 10.02 -2.87
C ALA A 103 5.87 10.24 -2.00
N ARG A 104 6.93 9.46 -2.25
CA ARG A 104 8.13 9.69 -1.49
C ARG A 104 9.32 9.55 -2.40
N ALA A 105 10.25 10.44 -2.23
CA ALA A 105 11.41 10.50 -3.07
C ALA A 105 12.51 9.56 -2.59
N ARG A 106 12.58 9.33 -1.27
CA ARG A 106 13.63 8.51 -0.71
C ARG A 106 13.26 8.14 0.72
N SER A 107 13.99 7.17 1.27
CA SER A 107 13.75 6.72 2.62
C SER A 107 14.17 7.78 3.63
N GLU A 108 13.75 7.58 4.87
CA GLU A 108 14.13 8.44 5.99
C GLU A 108 15.64 8.52 6.15
N ALA A 109 16.32 7.41 5.90
CA ALA A 109 17.76 7.35 6.04
C ALA A 109 18.49 7.96 4.85
N GLY A 110 17.79 8.48 3.89
CA GLY A 110 18.41 9.09 2.73
C GLY A 110 18.76 8.14 1.62
N ASN A 111 18.53 6.85 1.79
CA ASN A 111 18.79 5.93 0.70
C ASN A 111 17.68 6.02 -0.35
N THR A 112 17.91 5.43 -1.50
CA THR A 112 17.02 5.59 -2.62
C THR A 112 16.01 4.47 -2.79
N LEU A 113 15.97 3.50 -1.88
CA LEU A 113 15.08 2.38 -2.05
C LEU A 113 13.62 2.80 -2.13
N GLY A 114 13.20 3.64 -1.19
CA GLY A 114 11.83 4.13 -1.19
C GLY A 114 11.52 4.97 -2.41
N GLY A 115 12.50 5.74 -2.88
CA GLY A 115 12.30 6.58 -4.03
C GLY A 115 12.17 5.82 -5.33
N ALA A 116 12.61 4.57 -5.37
CA ALA A 116 12.52 3.78 -6.58
C ALA A 116 11.13 3.16 -6.79
N VAL A 117 10.29 3.16 -5.77
CA VAL A 117 9.00 2.47 -5.87
C VAL A 117 8.08 3.14 -6.88
N VAL A 118 7.92 4.47 -6.76
CA VAL A 118 7.00 5.18 -7.62
C VAL A 118 7.42 5.10 -9.09
N PRO A 119 8.69 5.37 -9.45
CA PRO A 119 9.08 5.24 -10.86
C PRO A 119 8.88 3.84 -11.42
N VAL A 120 9.20 2.79 -10.66
CA VAL A 120 9.02 1.43 -11.13
C VAL A 120 7.54 1.15 -11.36
N CYS A 121 6.70 1.55 -10.43
CA CYS A 121 5.27 1.32 -10.56
C CYS A 121 4.68 2.10 -11.73
N LEU A 122 5.08 3.35 -11.92
CA LEU A 122 4.58 4.14 -13.04
C LEU A 122 4.96 3.53 -14.38
N SER A 123 6.15 2.94 -14.45
CA SER A 123 6.63 2.36 -15.71
C SER A 123 5.99 1.01 -16.02
N HIS A 124 5.58 0.26 -15.01
CA HIS A 124 5.21 -1.14 -15.21
C HIS A 124 3.85 -1.53 -14.68
N ALA A 125 3.14 -0.65 -13.98
CA ALA A 125 1.89 -1.05 -13.35
C ALA A 125 0.84 -1.38 -14.40
N PRO A 126 0.10 -2.46 -14.20
CA PRO A 126 -0.92 -2.89 -15.16
C PRO A 126 -2.28 -2.25 -14.90
N CYS A 127 -2.36 -1.27 -14.04
CA CYS A 127 -3.62 -0.62 -13.66
C CYS A 127 -3.36 0.85 -13.33
N PRO A 128 -4.41 1.65 -13.17
CA PRO A 128 -4.24 3.04 -12.75
C PRO A 128 -3.55 3.16 -11.40
N ILE A 129 -2.79 4.23 -11.24
CA ILE A 129 -2.05 4.51 -10.01
C ILE A 129 -2.48 5.85 -9.46
N ALA A 130 -2.70 5.89 -8.14
CA ALA A 130 -2.90 7.13 -7.41
C ALA A 130 -1.70 7.35 -6.50
N ILE A 131 -1.13 8.54 -6.53
CA ILE A 131 0.03 8.88 -5.72
C ILE A 131 -0.38 9.95 -4.73
N CYS A 132 -0.18 9.69 -3.45
CA CYS A 132 -0.69 10.52 -2.37
C CYS A 132 0.44 11.07 -1.52
N ALA A 133 0.25 12.28 -1.04
CA ALA A 133 1.18 12.92 -0.12
C ALA A 133 0.42 13.36 1.12
N ASP A 134 1.10 13.35 2.26
CA ASP A 134 0.50 13.81 3.51
C ASP A 134 0.55 15.32 3.54
N LYS A 135 -0.60 15.95 3.34
CA LYS A 135 -0.71 17.40 3.42
C LYS A 135 -1.21 17.89 4.75
N GLY A 136 -1.77 16.99 5.55
CA GLY A 136 -2.32 17.36 6.83
C GLY A 136 -1.27 17.70 7.85
N ARG A 137 -0.05 17.26 7.63
CA ARG A 137 1.06 17.54 8.53
C ARG A 137 1.95 18.64 8.04
N HIS A 138 1.63 19.21 6.91
CA HIS A 138 2.44 20.27 6.36
C HIS A 138 2.36 21.51 7.25
N ILE A 139 3.51 22.05 7.56
CA ILE A 139 3.60 23.24 8.39
C ILE A 139 3.73 24.43 7.45
N PRO A 140 2.75 25.33 7.46
CA PRO A 140 2.84 26.52 6.62
C PRO A 140 4.00 27.37 7.07
N VAL A 141 4.66 27.92 6.13
CA VAL A 141 5.81 28.77 6.44
C VAL A 141 5.37 30.19 6.56
#